data_0c6e0a3299b76d9eac25dc1b3aec93ad
#
_entry.id   0c6e0a3299b76d9eac25dc1b3aec93ad
#
_cell.length_a   1.000
_cell.length_b   1.000
_cell.length_c   1.000
_cell.angle_alpha   90.00
_cell.angle_beta   90.00
_cell.angle_gamma   90.00
#
_symmetry.space_group_name_H-M   'P 1'
#
loop_
_entity.id
_entity.type
_entity.pdbx_description
1 polymer ?
#
loop_
_entity_poly.entity_id
_entity_poly.type
_entity_poly.pdbx_seq_one_letter_code
_entity_poly.pdbx_strand_id
1 'polypeptide(L)'
;MLNFNDFLDNEDIVTEGIHDKYIFRAFYLAGGPGSGKSWVAAKTLEGSGLKVVNSDIGFENYAKKAGLDLNQMGDFTKDETKLKDELRRRAKRGTETMGQHAVNGRLGLIIDSTARDADKIESAASGLRYLGYQTYMIFVNTTVEVALQRNEERPRSVPAPIVMRSHAQIQNQKSRLIRMFGASNYIEVQNNKRQDDINSDVYKAIRKKLNTKLTSPIALKWIENEKAIIRARAGGKIDKGFFARIFR
;
A
#
# COMPACT_ATOMS: atom_id res chain seq x y z
N MET A 1 -13.58 -1.00 26.54
CA MET A 1 -13.94 -1.84 25.38
C MET A 1 -14.88 -1.01 24.54
N LEU A 2 -14.45 -0.51 23.39
CA LEU A 2 -15.36 0.15 22.45
C LEU A 2 -16.25 -0.95 21.88
N ASN A 3 -17.55 -0.80 22.02
CA ASN A 3 -18.54 -1.76 21.58
C ASN A 3 -18.68 -1.63 20.05
N PHE A 4 -18.87 -2.73 19.34
CA PHE A 4 -19.05 -2.74 17.89
C PHE A 4 -20.26 -1.86 17.46
N ASN A 5 -21.23 -1.68 18.33
CA ASN A 5 -22.38 -0.81 18.09
C ASN A 5 -22.02 0.69 18.12
N ASP A 6 -20.99 1.11 18.89
CA ASP A 6 -20.53 2.51 18.90
C ASP A 6 -19.86 2.91 17.57
N PHE A 7 -19.56 1.92 16.73
CA PHE A 7 -19.01 2.11 15.38
C PHE A 7 -20.11 2.27 14.31
N LEU A 8 -21.32 1.82 14.61
CA LEU A 8 -22.47 1.88 13.68
C LEU A 8 -23.32 3.15 13.86
N ASP A 9 -23.20 3.85 14.98
CA ASP A 9 -24.01 5.04 15.30
C ASP A 9 -23.36 6.36 14.84
N ASN A 10 -22.17 6.33 14.23
CA ASN A 10 -21.63 7.49 13.55
C ASN A 10 -22.25 7.59 12.14
N GLU A 11 -23.20 8.50 11.97
CA GLU A 11 -23.86 8.82 10.70
C GLU A 11 -22.92 9.39 9.61
N ASP A 12 -21.64 9.56 9.88
CA ASP A 12 -20.58 9.74 8.89
C ASP A 12 -20.09 8.37 8.35
N ILE A 13 -21.00 7.57 7.80
CA ILE A 13 -20.62 6.51 6.88
C ILE A 13 -20.03 7.20 5.67
N VAL A 14 -18.72 7.42 5.70
CA VAL A 14 -17.94 7.75 4.52
C VAL A 14 -18.24 6.63 3.52
N THR A 15 -19.06 6.93 2.53
CA THR A 15 -19.41 5.99 1.46
C THR A 15 -18.17 5.78 0.62
N GLU A 16 -17.28 4.91 1.12
CA GLU A 16 -16.11 4.44 0.38
C GLU A 16 -16.61 3.72 -0.87
N GLY A 17 -16.17 4.15 -2.03
CA GLY A 17 -16.61 3.55 -3.29
C GLY A 17 -16.39 4.46 -4.49
N ILE A 18 -17.35 4.53 -5.40
CA ILE A 18 -17.20 5.21 -6.71
C ILE A 18 -16.93 6.72 -6.60
N HIS A 19 -17.22 7.33 -5.44
CA HIS A 19 -16.97 8.75 -5.18
C HIS A 19 -15.58 9.00 -4.63
N ASP A 20 -14.84 7.94 -4.23
CA ASP A 20 -13.47 8.09 -3.79
C ASP A 20 -12.55 8.49 -4.95
N LYS A 21 -11.65 9.39 -4.62
CA LYS A 21 -10.62 9.81 -5.54
C LYS A 21 -9.64 8.66 -5.76
N TYR A 22 -9.24 8.47 -7.02
CA TYR A 22 -8.22 7.48 -7.39
C TYR A 22 -8.61 6.00 -7.20
N ILE A 23 -9.90 5.66 -7.27
CA ILE A 23 -10.33 4.26 -7.36
C ILE A 23 -9.61 3.54 -8.50
N PHE A 24 -9.43 2.22 -8.37
CA PHE A 24 -8.69 1.39 -9.32
C PHE A 24 -7.23 1.81 -9.57
N ARG A 25 -6.57 2.43 -8.57
CA ARG A 25 -5.14 2.73 -8.58
C ARG A 25 -4.43 1.94 -7.51
N ALA A 26 -3.31 1.31 -7.85
CA ALA A 26 -2.47 0.62 -6.88
C ALA A 26 -1.01 0.99 -7.10
N PHE A 27 -0.41 1.63 -6.11
CA PHE A 27 1.00 2.01 -6.09
C PHE A 27 1.77 1.05 -5.21
N TYR A 28 2.67 0.29 -5.80
CA TYR A 28 3.64 -0.53 -5.08
C TYR A 28 4.86 0.29 -4.76
N LEU A 29 5.24 0.32 -3.48
CA LEU A 29 6.49 0.92 -3.03
C LEU A 29 7.53 -0.17 -2.90
N ALA A 30 8.68 -0.02 -3.55
CA ALA A 30 9.81 -0.93 -3.47
C ALA A 30 11.06 -0.21 -2.98
N GLY A 31 11.88 -0.90 -2.21
CA GLY A 31 13.14 -0.37 -1.66
C GLY A 31 13.53 -1.05 -0.36
N GLY A 32 14.82 -1.10 -0.07
CA GLY A 32 15.36 -1.76 1.12
C GLY A 32 15.17 -0.98 2.43
N PRO A 33 15.60 -1.59 3.56
CA PRO A 33 15.76 -0.84 4.80
C PRO A 33 16.68 0.36 4.57
N GLY A 34 16.35 1.52 5.12
CA GLY A 34 17.14 2.75 4.93
C GLY A 34 16.95 3.48 3.59
N SER A 35 16.20 2.92 2.61
CA SER A 35 16.00 3.59 1.32
C SER A 35 15.13 4.84 1.37
N GLY A 36 14.31 5.02 2.41
CA GLY A 36 13.42 6.18 2.56
C GLY A 36 12.06 6.03 1.88
N LYS A 37 11.57 4.82 1.67
CA LYS A 37 10.22 4.56 1.11
C LYS A 37 9.11 5.36 1.78
N SER A 38 9.05 5.32 3.12
CA SER A 38 8.00 6.02 3.88
C SER A 38 8.04 7.52 3.66
N TRP A 39 9.25 8.12 3.57
CA TRP A 39 9.42 9.54 3.26
C TRP A 39 8.92 9.87 1.84
N VAL A 40 9.29 9.06 0.84
CA VAL A 40 8.81 9.24 -0.54
C VAL A 40 7.29 9.12 -0.60
N ALA A 41 6.70 8.12 0.07
CA ALA A 41 5.26 7.95 0.12
C ALA A 41 4.55 9.16 0.76
N ALA A 42 5.06 9.63 1.90
CA ALA A 42 4.53 10.82 2.57
C ALA A 42 4.58 12.05 1.66
N LYS A 43 5.71 12.32 1.02
CA LYS A 43 5.89 13.49 0.14
C LYS A 43 5.07 13.43 -1.16
N THR A 44 4.67 12.24 -1.64
CA THR A 44 4.04 12.11 -2.97
C THR A 44 2.60 11.64 -2.95
N LEU A 45 2.23 10.81 -1.99
CA LEU A 45 0.95 10.11 -1.94
C LEU A 45 0.12 10.47 -0.71
N GLU A 46 0.70 11.11 0.32
CA GLU A 46 -0.05 11.57 1.48
C GLU A 46 -1.13 12.57 1.07
N GLY A 47 -2.28 12.53 1.76
CA GLY A 47 -3.44 13.35 1.42
C GLY A 47 -4.16 12.98 0.13
N SER A 48 -3.72 11.92 -0.58
CA SER A 48 -4.39 11.44 -1.80
C SER A 48 -5.67 10.65 -1.52
N GLY A 49 -5.90 10.17 -0.30
CA GLY A 49 -7.01 9.28 0.03
C GLY A 49 -6.75 7.80 -0.29
N LEU A 50 -5.56 7.45 -0.80
CA LEU A 50 -5.18 6.06 -1.03
C LEU A 50 -5.06 5.31 0.30
N LYS A 51 -5.51 4.06 0.35
CA LYS A 51 -5.42 3.20 1.53
C LYS A 51 -4.04 2.56 1.62
N VAL A 52 -3.37 2.74 2.76
CA VAL A 52 -2.02 2.21 2.97
C VAL A 52 -2.10 0.77 3.47
N VAL A 53 -1.59 -0.17 2.68
CA VAL A 53 -1.49 -1.59 3.02
C VAL A 53 -0.06 -1.85 3.51
N ASN A 54 0.15 -1.69 4.82
CA ASN A 54 1.44 -1.89 5.48
C ASN A 54 1.24 -2.45 6.89
N SER A 55 1.66 -3.69 7.12
CA SER A 55 1.52 -4.35 8.43
C SER A 55 2.51 -3.85 9.48
N ASP A 56 3.60 -3.19 9.10
CA ASP A 56 4.57 -2.67 10.07
C ASP A 56 3.96 -1.53 10.88
N ILE A 57 3.13 -0.68 10.28
CA ILE A 57 2.41 0.41 11.00
C ILE A 57 1.50 -0.18 12.10
N GLY A 58 0.72 -1.20 11.76
CA GLY A 58 -0.15 -1.87 12.73
C GLY A 58 0.66 -2.55 13.84
N PHE A 59 1.76 -3.19 13.48
CA PHE A 59 2.66 -3.84 14.44
C PHE A 59 3.30 -2.85 15.42
N GLU A 60 3.83 -1.73 14.95
CA GLU A 60 4.40 -0.68 15.80
C GLU A 60 3.36 -0.10 16.76
N ASN A 61 2.14 0.14 16.28
CA ASN A 61 1.04 0.61 17.12
C ASN A 61 0.64 -0.42 18.20
N TYR A 62 0.57 -1.71 17.87
CA TYR A 62 0.28 -2.75 18.85
C TYR A 62 1.40 -2.92 19.87
N ALA A 63 2.66 -2.90 19.44
CA ALA A 63 3.81 -2.97 20.32
C ALA A 63 3.83 -1.80 21.31
N LYS A 64 3.62 -0.57 20.83
CA LYS A 64 3.52 0.62 21.67
C LYS A 64 2.40 0.49 22.72
N LYS A 65 1.20 0.03 22.32
CA LYS A 65 0.08 -0.18 23.23
C LYS A 65 0.33 -1.28 24.26
N ALA A 66 1.14 -2.28 23.93
CA ALA A 66 1.54 -3.36 24.82
C ALA A 66 2.76 -3.01 25.71
N GLY A 67 3.34 -1.81 25.58
CA GLY A 67 4.54 -1.40 26.30
C GLY A 67 5.82 -2.11 25.85
N LEU A 68 5.83 -2.72 24.66
CA LEU A 68 6.97 -3.44 24.12
C LEU A 68 7.89 -2.47 23.36
N ASP A 69 9.11 -2.29 23.88
CA ASP A 69 10.11 -1.43 23.22
C ASP A 69 10.81 -2.17 22.09
N LEU A 70 10.42 -1.86 20.87
CA LEU A 70 10.98 -2.49 19.67
C LEU A 70 12.45 -2.13 19.40
N ASN A 71 13.02 -1.14 20.12
CA ASN A 71 14.43 -0.80 19.99
C ASN A 71 15.31 -1.84 20.72
N GLN A 72 14.75 -2.55 21.68
CA GLN A 72 15.43 -3.56 22.50
C GLN A 72 15.18 -5.00 22.01
N MET A 73 14.77 -5.18 20.73
CA MET A 73 14.42 -6.53 20.23
C MET A 73 15.53 -7.57 20.32
N GLY A 74 16.81 -7.14 20.36
CA GLY A 74 17.96 -8.02 20.54
C GLY A 74 18.03 -8.65 21.93
N ASP A 75 17.46 -7.99 22.93
CA ASP A 75 17.54 -8.33 24.35
C ASP A 75 16.20 -8.88 24.89
N PHE A 76 15.25 -9.15 24.02
CA PHE A 76 13.94 -9.64 24.42
C PHE A 76 14.02 -10.97 25.15
N THR A 77 13.33 -11.04 26.28
CA THR A 77 13.02 -12.29 26.97
C THR A 77 12.21 -13.24 26.07
N LYS A 78 12.10 -14.50 26.46
CA LYS A 78 11.26 -15.47 25.74
C LYS A 78 9.81 -15.04 25.66
N ASP A 79 9.27 -14.40 26.70
CA ASP A 79 7.87 -13.96 26.73
C ASP A 79 7.66 -12.70 25.89
N GLU A 80 8.57 -11.74 25.91
CA GLU A 80 8.54 -10.59 24.99
C GLU A 80 8.66 -11.01 23.52
N THR A 81 9.49 -12.02 23.23
CA THR A 81 9.60 -12.59 21.88
C THR A 81 8.29 -13.21 21.43
N LYS A 82 7.61 -13.99 22.29
CA LYS A 82 6.28 -14.56 21.99
C LYS A 82 5.25 -13.47 21.78
N LEU A 83 5.23 -12.46 22.65
CA LEU A 83 4.32 -11.30 22.52
C LEU A 83 4.56 -10.56 21.20
N LYS A 84 5.81 -10.26 20.88
CA LYS A 84 6.20 -9.63 19.59
C LYS A 84 5.63 -10.42 18.39
N ASP A 85 5.81 -11.73 18.40
CA ASP A 85 5.36 -12.59 17.29
C ASP A 85 3.82 -12.65 17.18
N GLU A 86 3.12 -12.63 18.32
CA GLU A 86 1.67 -12.53 18.37
C GLU A 86 1.17 -11.19 17.82
N LEU A 87 1.74 -10.08 18.27
CA LEU A 87 1.39 -8.74 17.81
C LEU A 87 1.65 -8.58 16.31
N ARG A 88 2.74 -9.16 15.80
CA ARG A 88 3.06 -9.17 14.37
C ARG A 88 2.03 -9.98 13.57
N ARG A 89 1.62 -11.16 14.04
CA ARG A 89 0.56 -11.95 13.41
C ARG A 89 -0.77 -11.19 13.39
N ARG A 90 -1.12 -10.53 14.52
CA ARG A 90 -2.34 -9.71 14.62
C ARG A 90 -2.32 -8.54 13.64
N ALA A 91 -1.21 -7.81 13.56
CA ALA A 91 -1.05 -6.70 12.62
C ALA A 91 -1.18 -7.18 11.17
N LYS A 92 -0.56 -8.30 10.82
CA LYS A 92 -0.67 -8.88 9.47
C LYS A 92 -2.11 -9.22 9.11
N ARG A 93 -2.84 -9.93 9.97
CA ARG A 93 -4.26 -10.27 9.74
C ARG A 93 -5.12 -9.01 9.58
N GLY A 94 -4.94 -8.01 10.46
CA GLY A 94 -5.68 -6.75 10.36
C GLY A 94 -5.42 -6.01 9.05
N THR A 95 -4.16 -5.97 8.61
CA THR A 95 -3.78 -5.37 7.31
C THR A 95 -4.36 -6.13 6.12
N GLU A 96 -4.37 -7.46 6.17
CA GLU A 96 -4.97 -8.31 5.13
C GLU A 96 -6.49 -8.05 5.02
N THR A 97 -7.19 -8.00 6.16
CA THR A 97 -8.64 -7.70 6.20
C THR A 97 -8.93 -6.31 5.65
N MET A 98 -8.20 -5.28 6.12
CA MET A 98 -8.33 -3.92 5.62
C MET A 98 -8.04 -3.83 4.11
N GLY A 99 -7.00 -4.51 3.65
CA GLY A 99 -6.67 -4.60 2.23
C GLY A 99 -7.78 -5.24 1.40
N GLN A 100 -8.38 -6.33 1.90
CA GLN A 100 -9.53 -6.98 1.24
C GLN A 100 -10.74 -6.05 1.14
N HIS A 101 -11.08 -5.33 2.23
CA HIS A 101 -12.17 -4.34 2.19
C HIS A 101 -11.89 -3.23 1.18
N ALA A 102 -10.67 -2.69 1.16
CA ALA A 102 -10.28 -1.67 0.21
C ALA A 102 -10.38 -2.18 -1.24
N VAL A 103 -9.93 -3.41 -1.51
CA VAL A 103 -10.05 -4.04 -2.85
C VAL A 103 -11.50 -4.30 -3.21
N ASN A 104 -12.34 -4.75 -2.29
CA ASN A 104 -13.78 -4.95 -2.54
C ASN A 104 -14.48 -3.64 -2.92
N GLY A 105 -14.14 -2.54 -2.25
CA GLY A 105 -14.62 -1.18 -2.58
C GLY A 105 -13.91 -0.56 -3.79
N ARG A 106 -12.95 -1.25 -4.42
CA ARG A 106 -12.14 -0.73 -5.54
C ARG A 106 -11.36 0.54 -5.19
N LEU A 107 -11.06 0.76 -3.92
CA LEU A 107 -10.34 1.94 -3.43
C LEU A 107 -8.90 1.98 -3.94
N GLY A 108 -8.34 3.18 -4.03
CA GLY A 108 -6.94 3.34 -4.38
C GLY A 108 -6.02 2.85 -3.26
N LEU A 109 -4.90 2.22 -3.62
CA LEU A 109 -4.01 1.51 -2.71
C LEU A 109 -2.57 2.02 -2.77
N ILE A 110 -1.92 2.07 -1.62
CA ILE A 110 -0.47 2.12 -1.46
C ILE A 110 -0.05 0.80 -0.81
N ILE A 111 0.71 -0.02 -1.53
CA ILE A 111 1.17 -1.33 -1.07
C ILE A 111 2.66 -1.24 -0.77
N ASP A 112 3.02 -1.19 0.51
CA ASP A 112 4.42 -1.17 0.92
C ASP A 112 5.03 -2.57 0.78
N SER A 113 6.09 -2.66 0.01
CA SER A 113 6.82 -3.89 -0.29
C SER A 113 8.32 -3.65 -0.21
N THR A 114 9.06 -4.63 0.28
CA THR A 114 10.52 -4.59 0.20
C THR A 114 11.04 -4.98 -1.18
N ALA A 115 10.19 -5.54 -2.05
CA ALA A 115 10.53 -6.06 -3.37
C ALA A 115 11.65 -7.15 -3.39
N ARG A 116 11.89 -7.82 -2.27
CA ARG A 116 12.80 -8.97 -2.22
C ARG A 116 12.24 -10.20 -2.93
N ASP A 117 10.91 -10.32 -2.92
CA ASP A 117 10.15 -11.43 -3.52
C ASP A 117 9.30 -10.88 -4.67
N ALA A 118 9.85 -10.92 -5.87
CA ALA A 118 9.17 -10.42 -7.06
C ALA A 118 7.97 -11.30 -7.45
N ASP A 119 7.98 -12.60 -7.14
CA ASP A 119 6.87 -13.52 -7.45
C ASP A 119 5.61 -13.11 -6.69
N LYS A 120 5.74 -12.76 -5.42
CA LYS A 120 4.60 -12.26 -4.62
C LYS A 120 4.05 -10.96 -5.17
N ILE A 121 4.93 -10.03 -5.58
CA ILE A 121 4.49 -8.77 -6.18
C ILE A 121 3.76 -9.03 -7.50
N GLU A 122 4.30 -9.93 -8.33
CA GLU A 122 3.72 -10.29 -9.61
C GLU A 122 2.33 -10.88 -9.47
N SER A 123 2.19 -11.86 -8.57
CA SER A 123 0.91 -12.48 -8.26
C SER A 123 -0.12 -11.45 -7.77
N ALA A 124 0.26 -10.62 -6.79
CA ALA A 124 -0.63 -9.59 -6.24
C ALA A 124 -1.00 -8.52 -7.28
N ALA A 125 -0.03 -8.04 -8.07
CA ALA A 125 -0.29 -7.05 -9.11
C ALA A 125 -1.15 -7.61 -10.24
N SER A 126 -0.95 -8.87 -10.62
CA SER A 126 -1.77 -9.56 -11.62
C SER A 126 -3.21 -9.75 -11.13
N GLY A 127 -3.41 -10.13 -9.87
CA GLY A 127 -4.72 -10.20 -9.26
C GLY A 127 -5.45 -8.87 -9.26
N LEU A 128 -4.78 -7.78 -8.92
CA LEU A 128 -5.37 -6.44 -8.97
C LEU A 128 -5.69 -6.01 -10.41
N ARG A 129 -4.82 -6.29 -11.39
CA ARG A 129 -5.09 -5.99 -12.81
C ARG A 129 -6.30 -6.78 -13.31
N TYR A 130 -6.44 -8.05 -12.90
CA TYR A 130 -7.62 -8.86 -13.23
C TYR A 130 -8.92 -8.22 -12.71
N LEU A 131 -8.86 -7.52 -11.58
CA LEU A 131 -9.97 -6.75 -11.03
C LEU A 131 -10.15 -5.36 -11.66
N GLY A 132 -9.33 -4.98 -12.62
CA GLY A 132 -9.41 -3.72 -13.36
C GLY A 132 -8.49 -2.62 -12.86
N TYR A 133 -7.64 -2.86 -11.85
CA TYR A 133 -6.70 -1.85 -11.34
C TYR A 133 -5.61 -1.51 -12.35
N GLN A 134 -5.24 -0.24 -12.38
CA GLN A 134 -3.99 0.24 -12.95
C GLN A 134 -2.91 0.18 -11.85
N THR A 135 -1.85 -0.57 -12.10
CA THR A 135 -0.78 -0.82 -11.12
C THR A 135 0.49 -0.07 -11.50
N TYR A 136 1.12 0.55 -10.52
CA TYR A 136 2.33 1.35 -10.67
C TYR A 136 3.39 0.92 -9.66
N MET A 137 4.66 1.03 -10.05
CA MET A 137 5.79 0.78 -9.18
C MET A 137 6.53 2.08 -8.91
N ILE A 138 6.77 2.40 -7.63
CA ILE A 138 7.68 3.43 -7.17
C ILE A 138 8.87 2.73 -6.51
N PHE A 139 9.99 2.72 -7.20
CA PHE A 139 11.22 2.07 -6.73
C PHE A 139 12.12 3.12 -6.11
N VAL A 140 12.28 3.06 -4.78
CA VAL A 140 13.14 4.00 -4.04
C VAL A 140 14.53 3.42 -3.96
N ASN A 141 15.42 3.94 -4.79
CA ASN A 141 16.79 3.52 -4.94
C ASN A 141 17.74 4.36 -4.08
N THR A 142 18.67 3.69 -3.41
CA THR A 142 19.79 4.30 -2.67
C THR A 142 21.03 3.44 -2.87
N THR A 143 22.21 4.02 -2.61
CA THR A 143 23.42 3.19 -2.44
C THR A 143 23.36 2.42 -1.13
N VAL A 144 24.13 1.35 -1.02
CA VAL A 144 24.15 0.52 0.19
C VAL A 144 24.72 1.30 1.38
N GLU A 145 25.69 2.18 1.15
CA GLU A 145 26.31 3.04 2.17
C GLU A 145 25.25 3.98 2.78
N VAL A 146 24.48 4.67 1.95
CA VAL A 146 23.39 5.55 2.40
C VAL A 146 22.32 4.76 3.14
N ALA A 147 21.99 3.57 2.67
CA ALA A 147 21.02 2.70 3.34
C ALA A 147 21.50 2.26 4.73
N LEU A 148 22.78 1.91 4.88
CA LEU A 148 23.41 1.55 6.15
C LEU A 148 23.42 2.74 7.11
N GLN A 149 23.94 3.89 6.67
CA GLN A 149 23.96 5.11 7.49
C GLN A 149 22.58 5.47 8.03
N ARG A 150 21.57 5.52 7.16
CA ARG A 150 20.18 5.84 7.57
C ARG A 150 19.56 4.77 8.44
N ASN A 151 19.98 3.52 8.30
CA ASN A 151 19.51 2.45 9.15
C ASN A 151 20.06 2.57 10.58
N GLU A 152 21.31 3.01 10.74
CA GLU A 152 21.93 3.26 12.05
C GLU A 152 21.26 4.44 12.79
N GLU A 153 20.85 5.47 12.04
CA GLU A 153 20.17 6.66 12.59
C GLU A 153 18.71 6.38 13.04
N ARG A 154 18.17 5.20 12.71
CA ARG A 154 16.79 4.86 13.08
C ARG A 154 16.74 4.38 14.54
N PRO A 155 15.67 4.73 15.30
CA PRO A 155 15.45 4.17 16.62
C PRO A 155 15.48 2.64 16.61
N ARG A 156 14.93 2.04 15.58
CA ARG A 156 14.93 0.60 15.33
C ARG A 156 15.84 0.28 14.14
N SER A 157 17.07 -0.07 14.43
CA SER A 157 18.03 -0.49 13.40
C SER A 157 17.88 -1.97 13.05
N VAL A 158 18.22 -2.30 11.82
CA VAL A 158 18.33 -3.69 11.32
C VAL A 158 19.81 -4.04 11.25
N PRO A 159 20.27 -5.24 11.63
CA PRO A 159 21.68 -5.62 11.51
C PRO A 159 22.24 -5.38 10.10
N ALA A 160 23.40 -4.76 10.01
CA ALA A 160 24.03 -4.36 8.73
C ALA A 160 24.10 -5.48 7.68
N PRO A 161 24.42 -6.76 8.02
CA PRO A 161 24.39 -7.84 7.04
C PRO A 161 23.02 -8.09 6.42
N ILE A 162 21.93 -7.84 7.17
CA ILE A 162 20.56 -7.98 6.67
C ILE A 162 20.22 -6.82 5.70
N VAL A 163 20.66 -5.59 6.02
CA VAL A 163 20.51 -4.43 5.13
C VAL A 163 21.21 -4.68 3.80
N MET A 164 22.49 -5.09 3.84
CA MET A 164 23.32 -5.38 2.65
C MET A 164 22.69 -6.47 1.79
N ARG A 165 22.29 -7.60 2.41
CA ARG A 165 21.63 -8.70 1.70
C ARG A 165 20.32 -8.26 1.05
N SER A 166 19.48 -7.53 1.80
CA SER A 166 18.22 -7.00 1.29
C SER A 166 18.44 -6.05 0.12
N HIS A 167 19.43 -5.16 0.23
CA HIS A 167 19.78 -4.22 -0.84
C HIS A 167 20.18 -4.98 -2.12
N ALA A 168 21.12 -5.93 -2.03
CA ALA A 168 21.56 -6.73 -3.18
C ALA A 168 20.38 -7.51 -3.82
N GLN A 169 19.54 -8.16 -3.01
CA GLN A 169 18.37 -8.88 -3.51
C GLN A 169 17.40 -7.98 -4.28
N ILE A 170 17.14 -6.78 -3.76
CA ILE A 170 16.23 -5.82 -4.39
C ILE A 170 16.80 -5.28 -5.69
N GLN A 171 18.09 -4.96 -5.74
CA GLN A 171 18.75 -4.53 -6.98
C GLN A 171 18.67 -5.61 -8.07
N ASN A 172 18.83 -6.87 -7.71
CA ASN A 172 18.69 -8.00 -8.64
C ASN A 172 17.27 -8.16 -9.21
N GLN A 173 16.23 -7.68 -8.48
CA GLN A 173 14.84 -7.73 -8.96
C GLN A 173 14.46 -6.53 -9.86
N LYS A 174 15.27 -5.48 -9.91
CA LYS A 174 14.95 -4.23 -10.62
C LYS A 174 14.49 -4.44 -12.07
N SER A 175 15.27 -5.17 -12.87
CA SER A 175 14.95 -5.44 -14.27
C SER A 175 13.63 -6.22 -14.43
N ARG A 176 13.36 -7.15 -13.51
CA ARG A 176 12.11 -7.91 -13.48
C ARG A 176 10.92 -7.01 -13.14
N LEU A 177 11.06 -6.13 -12.16
CA LEU A 177 10.02 -5.17 -11.79
C LEU A 177 9.70 -4.20 -12.94
N ILE A 178 10.72 -3.73 -13.67
CA ILE A 178 10.52 -2.89 -14.86
C ILE A 178 9.70 -3.64 -15.92
N ARG A 179 10.02 -4.90 -16.20
CA ARG A 179 9.24 -5.71 -17.17
C ARG A 179 7.82 -5.95 -16.70
N MET A 180 7.64 -6.24 -15.42
CA MET A 180 6.34 -6.57 -14.81
C MET A 180 5.35 -5.40 -14.83
N PHE A 181 5.80 -4.20 -14.53
CA PHE A 181 4.96 -3.01 -14.51
C PHE A 181 4.95 -2.25 -15.84
N GLY A 182 5.95 -2.50 -16.70
CA GLY A 182 6.23 -1.74 -17.90
C GLY A 182 6.95 -0.43 -17.58
N ALA A 183 7.86 0.01 -18.46
CA ALA A 183 8.70 1.19 -18.23
C ALA A 183 7.89 2.46 -17.94
N SER A 184 6.71 2.60 -18.57
CA SER A 184 5.84 3.75 -18.35
C SER A 184 5.20 3.79 -16.96
N ASN A 185 5.05 2.65 -16.28
CA ASN A 185 4.42 2.55 -14.95
C ASN A 185 5.44 2.26 -13.83
N TYR A 186 6.71 2.29 -14.17
CA TYR A 186 7.82 2.16 -13.23
C TYR A 186 8.48 3.53 -13.04
N ILE A 187 8.48 4.02 -11.81
CA ILE A 187 9.07 5.31 -11.44
C ILE A 187 10.21 5.02 -10.48
N GLU A 188 11.43 5.34 -10.88
CA GLU A 188 12.59 5.23 -10.02
C GLU A 188 12.87 6.55 -9.31
N VAL A 189 13.02 6.49 -8.00
CA VAL A 189 13.35 7.63 -7.15
C VAL A 189 14.76 7.45 -6.62
N GLN A 190 15.71 8.24 -7.11
CA GLN A 190 17.07 8.27 -6.56
C GLN A 190 17.08 9.05 -5.25
N ASN A 191 17.31 8.37 -4.14
CA ASN A 191 17.23 8.96 -2.80
C ASN A 191 18.57 8.84 -2.03
N ASN A 192 19.67 9.24 -2.68
CA ASN A 192 21.01 9.18 -2.08
C ASN A 192 21.36 10.39 -1.22
N LYS A 193 20.71 11.54 -1.45
CA LYS A 193 20.96 12.77 -0.69
C LYS A 193 19.79 12.99 0.28
N ARG A 194 20.09 13.57 1.46
CA ARG A 194 19.04 14.15 2.30
C ARG A 194 18.49 15.39 1.58
N GLN A 195 17.20 15.40 1.42
CA GLN A 195 16.48 16.50 0.78
C GLN A 195 15.30 16.84 1.67
N ASP A 196 14.99 18.11 1.80
CA ASP A 196 13.81 18.57 2.53
C ASP A 196 12.55 18.30 1.72
N ASP A 197 12.67 18.20 0.39
CA ASP A 197 11.57 17.91 -0.50
C ASP A 197 11.96 16.95 -1.63
N ILE A 198 10.95 16.34 -2.25
CA ILE A 198 11.14 15.40 -3.34
C ILE A 198 11.45 16.14 -4.64
N ASN A 199 12.24 15.51 -5.51
CA ASN A 199 12.50 16.04 -6.83
C ASN A 199 11.18 16.32 -7.58
N SER A 200 11.06 17.54 -8.13
CA SER A 200 9.86 18.01 -8.83
C SER A 200 9.40 17.08 -9.95
N ASP A 201 10.33 16.48 -10.70
CA ASP A 201 9.98 15.60 -11.82
C ASP A 201 9.43 14.26 -11.34
N VAL A 202 9.97 13.72 -10.25
CA VAL A 202 9.43 12.52 -9.57
C VAL A 202 8.03 12.80 -9.06
N TYR A 203 7.83 13.92 -8.37
CA TYR A 203 6.52 14.34 -7.88
C TYR A 203 5.51 14.44 -9.03
N LYS A 204 5.87 15.16 -10.10
CA LYS A 204 5.02 15.31 -11.30
C LYS A 204 4.71 13.95 -11.95
N ALA A 205 5.70 13.05 -12.05
CA ALA A 205 5.51 11.72 -12.61
C ALA A 205 4.49 10.90 -11.82
N ILE A 206 4.59 10.88 -10.48
CA ILE A 206 3.65 10.18 -9.60
C ILE A 206 2.24 10.82 -9.69
N ARG A 207 2.14 12.15 -9.62
CA ARG A 207 0.87 12.87 -9.75
C ARG A 207 0.20 12.64 -11.11
N LYS A 208 0.98 12.55 -12.19
CA LYS A 208 0.49 12.17 -13.51
C LYS A 208 -0.15 10.79 -13.50
N LYS A 209 0.47 9.80 -12.82
CA LYS A 209 -0.10 8.45 -12.70
C LYS A 209 -1.37 8.41 -11.85
N LEU A 210 -1.43 9.17 -10.78
CA LEU A 210 -2.65 9.35 -10.00
C LEU A 210 -3.81 9.84 -10.85
N ASN A 211 -3.56 10.84 -11.73
CA ASN A 211 -4.57 11.49 -12.55
C ASN A 211 -4.77 10.83 -13.95
N THR A 212 -4.07 9.73 -14.25
CA THR A 212 -4.25 9.02 -15.52
C THR A 212 -5.70 8.50 -15.64
N LYS A 213 -6.33 8.71 -16.80
CA LYS A 213 -7.68 8.22 -17.06
C LYS A 213 -7.74 6.69 -16.94
N LEU A 214 -8.83 6.17 -16.35
CA LEU A 214 -9.10 4.74 -16.34
C LEU A 214 -9.40 4.26 -17.76
N THR A 215 -8.72 3.19 -18.16
CA THR A 215 -8.88 2.58 -19.49
C THR A 215 -9.33 1.13 -19.41
N SER A 216 -9.29 0.51 -18.21
CA SER A 216 -9.72 -0.88 -18.03
C SER A 216 -11.23 -1.01 -18.29
N PRO A 217 -11.68 -1.85 -19.24
CA PRO A 217 -13.11 -2.11 -19.45
C PRO A 217 -13.78 -2.67 -18.19
N ILE A 218 -13.07 -3.48 -17.41
CA ILE A 218 -13.57 -4.05 -16.16
C ILE A 218 -13.86 -2.95 -15.14
N ALA A 219 -12.94 -2.00 -14.98
CA ALA A 219 -13.12 -0.87 -14.07
C ALA A 219 -14.27 0.03 -14.51
N LEU A 220 -14.36 0.35 -15.81
CA LEU A 220 -15.41 1.19 -16.36
C LEU A 220 -16.79 0.54 -16.20
N LYS A 221 -16.91 -0.77 -16.49
CA LYS A 221 -18.17 -1.52 -16.31
C LYS A 221 -18.59 -1.55 -14.84
N TRP A 222 -17.63 -1.76 -13.92
CA TRP A 222 -17.93 -1.74 -12.48
C TRP A 222 -18.46 -0.38 -12.03
N ILE A 223 -17.83 0.72 -12.47
CA ILE A 223 -18.28 2.09 -12.16
C ILE A 223 -19.69 2.35 -12.69
N GLU A 224 -20.00 1.91 -13.92
CA GLU A 224 -21.35 2.04 -14.48
C GLU A 224 -22.40 1.29 -13.67
N ASN A 225 -22.07 0.05 -13.27
CA ASN A 225 -22.96 -0.76 -12.44
C ASN A 225 -23.22 -0.11 -11.06
N GLU A 226 -22.17 0.37 -10.37
CA GLU A 226 -22.33 1.05 -9.09
C GLU A 226 -23.17 2.33 -9.22
N LYS A 227 -22.95 3.13 -10.26
CA LYS A 227 -23.78 4.31 -10.56
C LYS A 227 -25.25 3.92 -10.78
N ALA A 228 -25.50 2.82 -11.46
CA ALA A 228 -26.87 2.33 -11.68
C ALA A 228 -27.52 1.88 -10.37
N ILE A 229 -26.77 1.19 -9.49
CA ILE A 229 -27.23 0.79 -8.15
C ILE A 229 -27.61 2.02 -7.32
N ILE A 230 -26.73 3.02 -7.28
CA ILE A 230 -26.96 4.26 -6.51
C ILE A 230 -28.22 4.99 -7.03
N ARG A 231 -28.36 5.12 -8.35
CA ARG A 231 -29.56 5.73 -8.95
C ARG A 231 -30.85 4.98 -8.62
N ALA A 232 -30.80 3.64 -8.67
CA ALA A 232 -31.93 2.80 -8.33
C ALA A 232 -32.34 2.94 -6.86
N ARG A 233 -31.38 3.02 -5.94
CA ARG A 233 -31.62 3.26 -4.53
C ARG A 233 -32.21 4.65 -4.28
N ALA A 234 -31.69 5.69 -4.91
CA ALA A 234 -32.19 7.07 -4.79
C ALA A 234 -33.59 7.24 -5.38
N GLY A 235 -33.94 6.52 -6.45
CA GLY A 235 -35.26 6.59 -7.10
C GLY A 235 -36.34 5.67 -6.49
N GLY A 236 -36.03 4.87 -5.49
CA GLY A 236 -36.97 3.95 -4.84
C GLY A 236 -37.54 2.84 -5.70
N LYS A 237 -37.07 2.68 -6.96
CA LYS A 237 -37.48 1.64 -7.92
C LYS A 237 -36.28 0.88 -8.42
N ILE A 238 -36.13 -0.35 -7.97
CA ILE A 238 -35.20 -1.31 -8.61
C ILE A 238 -35.96 -1.89 -9.83
N ASP A 239 -35.51 -1.53 -11.03
CA ASP A 239 -36.00 -2.16 -12.25
C ASP A 239 -35.75 -3.67 -12.19
N LYS A 240 -36.79 -4.48 -12.46
CA LYS A 240 -36.71 -5.95 -12.45
C LYS A 240 -35.65 -6.52 -13.39
N GLY A 241 -35.25 -5.78 -14.42
CA GLY A 241 -34.16 -6.13 -15.34
C GLY A 241 -32.76 -5.78 -14.82
N PHE A 242 -32.64 -5.08 -13.72
CA PHE A 242 -31.36 -4.60 -13.15
C PHE A 242 -30.44 -5.75 -12.75
N PHE A 243 -30.96 -6.71 -11.98
CA PHE A 243 -30.19 -7.88 -11.58
C PHE A 243 -29.78 -8.78 -12.75
N ALA A 244 -30.64 -8.93 -13.76
CA ALA A 244 -30.33 -9.68 -14.99
C ALA A 244 -29.19 -9.05 -15.81
N ARG A 245 -28.93 -7.73 -15.68
CA ARG A 245 -27.82 -7.04 -16.35
C ARG A 245 -26.51 -7.10 -15.57
N ILE A 246 -26.59 -7.25 -14.25
CA ILE A 246 -25.39 -7.33 -13.39
C ILE A 246 -24.77 -8.73 -13.42
N PHE A 247 -25.58 -9.77 -13.57
CA PHE A 247 -25.14 -11.17 -13.49
C PHE A 247 -25.01 -11.88 -14.86
N ARG A 248 -25.04 -11.13 -15.94
CA ARG A 248 -24.60 -11.56 -17.27
C ARG A 248 -23.19 -11.04 -17.55
#